data_925cd69a98562608098d63344c55e855
#
_entry.id   925cd69a98562608098d63344c55e855
#
_cell.length_a   1.000
_cell.length_b   1.000
_cell.length_c   1.000
_cell.angle_alpha   90.00
_cell.angle_beta   90.00
_cell.angle_gamma   90.00
#
_symmetry.space_group_name_H-M   'P 1'
#
loop_
_entity.id
_entity.type
_entity.pdbx_description
1 polymer ?
#
loop_
_entity_poly.entity_id
_entity_poly.type
_entity_poly.pdbx_seq_one_letter_code
_entity_poly.pdbx_strand_id
1 'polypeptide(L)'
;MNQIHPTALISPSANIDETAIIGPYCIVGDEVSIGAHTVLHWHVVVARLTRIGQYNQFYQFASIGEDPQDLKYAGERTWLEIGD
;
A
#
# COMPACT_ATOMS: atom_id res chain seq x y z
N MET A 1 -7.79 13.17 9.92
CA MET A 1 -6.61 12.44 10.37
C MET A 1 -6.77 10.96 10.05
N ASN A 2 -5.80 10.36 9.38
CA ASN A 2 -5.90 8.95 9.06
C ASN A 2 -5.75 8.10 10.31
N GLN A 3 -6.20 6.85 10.23
CA GLN A 3 -6.10 5.91 11.35
C GLN A 3 -5.05 4.87 11.00
N ILE A 4 -3.89 5.01 11.56
CA ILE A 4 -2.79 4.10 11.32
C ILE A 4 -2.45 3.41 12.64
N HIS A 5 -2.54 2.08 12.63
CA HIS A 5 -2.22 1.32 13.84
C HIS A 5 -0.74 1.48 14.17
N PRO A 6 -0.38 1.59 15.47
CA PRO A 6 1.02 1.83 15.86
C PRO A 6 2.00 0.75 15.41
N THR A 7 1.54 -0.46 15.15
CA THR A 7 2.41 -1.54 14.67
C THR A 7 2.64 -1.52 13.17
N ALA A 8 1.93 -0.67 12.43
CA ALA A 8 2.13 -0.58 10.99
C ALA A 8 3.44 0.11 10.67
N LEU A 9 4.13 -0.38 9.66
CA LEU A 9 5.37 0.22 9.18
C LEU A 9 5.08 0.99 7.90
N ILE A 10 5.21 2.30 7.98
CA ILE A 10 4.85 3.19 6.87
C ILE A 10 6.11 3.93 6.41
N SER A 11 6.43 3.82 5.14
CA SER A 11 7.56 4.56 4.60
C SER A 11 7.31 6.07 4.65
N PRO A 12 8.33 6.88 4.94
CA PRO A 12 8.18 8.33 4.94
C PRO A 12 7.74 8.90 3.59
N SER A 13 8.00 8.19 2.50
CA SER A 13 7.59 8.65 1.17
C SER A 13 6.19 8.21 0.79
N ALA A 14 5.49 7.47 1.65
CA ALA A 14 4.13 7.05 1.38
C ALA A 14 3.15 8.19 1.60
N ASN A 15 2.12 8.24 0.77
CA ASN A 15 1.06 9.23 0.83
C ASN A 15 -0.24 8.53 1.20
N ILE A 16 -0.73 8.76 2.40
CA ILE A 16 -1.93 8.08 2.88
C ILE A 16 -3.01 9.13 3.14
N ASP A 17 -4.16 8.97 2.47
CA ASP A 17 -5.26 9.90 2.64
C ASP A 17 -5.76 9.92 4.08
N GLU A 18 -6.28 11.07 4.51
CA GLU A 18 -6.77 11.26 5.88
C GLU A 18 -7.84 10.27 6.29
N THR A 19 -8.61 9.79 5.35
CA THR A 19 -9.73 8.89 5.63
C THR A 19 -9.37 7.42 5.50
N ALA A 20 -8.15 7.11 5.08
CA ALA A 20 -7.71 5.72 4.96
C ALA A 20 -7.46 5.12 6.35
N ILE A 21 -7.65 3.82 6.45
CA ILE A 21 -7.45 3.08 7.69
C ILE A 21 -6.38 2.01 7.43
N ILE A 22 -5.34 2.03 8.24
CA ILE A 22 -4.25 1.06 8.14
C ILE A 22 -4.23 0.23 9.42
N GLY A 23 -4.53 -1.03 9.30
CA GLY A 23 -4.61 -1.93 10.44
C GLY A 23 -3.26 -2.40 10.97
N PRO A 24 -3.28 -3.28 11.97
CA PRO A 24 -2.04 -3.71 12.63
C PRO A 24 -1.16 -4.56 11.70
N TYR A 25 0.14 -4.42 11.90
CA TYR A 25 1.17 -5.18 11.19
C TYR A 25 1.13 -5.05 9.68
N CYS A 26 0.56 -3.94 9.18
CA CYS A 26 0.63 -3.64 7.75
C CYS A 26 1.97 -3.01 7.41
N ILE A 27 2.42 -3.21 6.20
CA ILE A 27 3.65 -2.60 5.70
C ILE A 27 3.31 -1.82 4.44
N VAL A 28 3.63 -0.53 4.45
CA VAL A 28 3.43 0.34 3.29
C VAL A 28 4.80 0.84 2.84
N GLY A 29 5.18 0.44 1.64
CA GLY A 29 6.51 0.73 1.12
C GLY A 29 6.67 2.10 0.53
N ASP A 30 7.81 2.29 -0.14
CA ASP A 30 8.17 3.59 -0.68
C ASP A 30 7.27 4.00 -1.84
N GLU A 31 6.97 5.30 -1.91
CA GLU A 31 6.19 5.88 -3.00
C GLU A 31 4.87 5.16 -3.24
N VAL A 32 4.21 4.80 -2.15
CA VAL A 32 2.86 4.24 -2.18
C VAL A 32 1.86 5.35 -1.91
N SER A 33 0.79 5.41 -2.70
CA SER A 33 -0.32 6.33 -2.46
C SER A 33 -1.57 5.54 -2.16
N ILE A 34 -2.25 5.88 -1.07
CA ILE A 34 -3.48 5.20 -0.67
C ILE A 34 -4.60 6.23 -0.63
N GLY A 35 -5.63 5.97 -1.43
CA GLY A 35 -6.74 6.90 -1.61
C GLY A 35 -7.75 6.89 -0.47
N ALA A 36 -8.74 7.77 -0.60
CA ALA A 36 -9.74 8.01 0.43
C ALA A 36 -10.55 6.75 0.75
N HIS A 37 -10.86 6.57 2.02
CA HIS A 37 -11.72 5.49 2.53
C HIS A 37 -11.23 4.08 2.18
N THR A 38 -9.95 3.95 1.84
CA THR A 38 -9.34 2.64 1.61
C THR A 38 -8.95 2.04 2.95
N VAL A 39 -9.17 0.74 3.10
CA VAL A 39 -8.89 0.03 4.35
C VAL A 39 -7.91 -1.10 4.10
N LEU A 40 -6.80 -1.09 4.82
CA LEU A 40 -5.90 -2.23 4.93
C LEU A 40 -6.20 -2.88 6.27
N HIS A 41 -6.73 -4.10 6.25
CA HIS A 41 -7.21 -4.72 7.49
C HIS A 41 -6.07 -5.05 8.46
N TRP A 42 -5.34 -6.12 8.26
CA TRP A 42 -4.13 -6.41 9.04
C TRP A 42 -3.24 -7.36 8.25
N HIS A 43 -1.94 -7.30 8.55
CA HIS A 43 -0.94 -8.09 7.83
C HIS A 43 -1.02 -7.91 6.31
N VAL A 44 -1.29 -6.70 5.87
CA VAL A 44 -1.33 -6.37 4.44
C VAL A 44 -0.02 -5.70 4.07
N VAL A 45 0.62 -6.19 3.02
CA VAL A 45 1.85 -5.60 2.52
C VAL A 45 1.56 -4.88 1.22
N VAL A 46 1.80 -3.57 1.19
CA VAL A 46 1.78 -2.81 -0.04
C VAL A 46 3.22 -2.45 -0.34
N ALA A 47 3.76 -3.08 -1.36
CA ALA A 47 5.16 -2.87 -1.73
C ALA A 47 5.31 -1.47 -2.33
N ARG A 48 6.42 -1.18 -2.93
CA ARG A 48 6.67 0.17 -3.43
C ARG A 48 5.97 0.44 -4.75
N LEU A 49 5.93 1.71 -5.15
CA LEU A 49 5.46 2.16 -6.47
C LEU A 49 4.03 1.72 -6.77
N THR A 50 3.15 1.90 -5.78
CA THR A 50 1.76 1.47 -5.92
C THR A 50 0.84 2.64 -5.63
N ARG A 51 -0.15 2.82 -6.47
CA ARG A 51 -1.22 3.80 -6.26
C ARG A 51 -2.53 3.07 -6.08
N ILE A 52 -3.15 3.28 -4.94
CA ILE A 52 -4.44 2.67 -4.63
C ILE A 52 -5.48 3.77 -4.58
N GLY A 53 -6.56 3.59 -5.35
CA GLY A 53 -7.65 4.56 -5.39
C GLY A 53 -8.51 4.55 -4.13
N GLN A 54 -9.74 5.02 -4.28
CA GLN A 54 -10.65 5.17 -3.14
C GLN A 54 -11.46 3.90 -2.92
N TYR A 55 -11.93 3.75 -1.68
CA TYR A 55 -12.92 2.72 -1.30
C TYR A 55 -12.47 1.28 -1.55
N ASN A 56 -11.17 1.03 -1.58
CA ASN A 56 -10.66 -0.32 -1.69
C ASN A 56 -10.53 -0.95 -0.30
N GLN A 57 -10.67 -2.27 -0.23
CA GLN A 57 -10.42 -3.01 1.00
C GLN A 57 -9.50 -4.18 0.72
N PHE A 58 -8.46 -4.28 1.51
CA PHE A 58 -7.49 -5.37 1.40
C PHE A 58 -7.50 -6.16 2.69
N TYR A 59 -7.72 -7.45 2.57
CA TYR A 59 -7.85 -8.32 3.73
C TYR A 59 -6.50 -8.90 4.12
N GLN A 60 -6.47 -9.55 5.25
CA GLN A 60 -5.24 -10.06 5.84
C GLN A 60 -4.45 -10.96 4.87
N PHE A 61 -3.14 -10.89 4.99
CA PHE A 61 -2.17 -11.63 4.18
C PHE A 61 -2.16 -11.26 2.70
N ALA A 62 -2.79 -10.15 2.33
CA ALA A 62 -2.70 -9.66 0.96
C ALA A 62 -1.32 -9.06 0.72
N SER A 63 -0.81 -9.24 -0.48
CA SER A 63 0.45 -8.67 -0.90
C SER A 63 0.23 -7.96 -2.23
N ILE A 64 0.53 -6.67 -2.27
CA ILE A 64 0.18 -5.82 -3.40
C ILE A 64 1.44 -5.11 -3.88
N GLY A 65 1.64 -5.12 -5.19
CA GLY A 65 2.70 -4.34 -5.81
C GLY A 65 4.11 -4.87 -5.56
N GLU A 66 4.27 -6.13 -5.25
CA GLU A 66 5.60 -6.71 -5.12
C GLU A 66 6.29 -6.80 -6.47
N ASP A 67 7.60 -6.64 -6.46
CA ASP A 67 8.37 -6.73 -7.68
C ASP A 67 8.21 -8.11 -8.30
N PRO A 68 8.02 -8.17 -9.63
CA PRO A 68 7.99 -9.47 -10.29
C PRO A 68 9.35 -10.14 -10.18
N GLN A 69 9.34 -11.46 -10.09
CA GLN A 69 10.58 -12.22 -10.01
C GLN A 69 11.19 -12.49 -11.40
N ASP A 70 10.88 -11.66 -12.33
CA ASP A 70 11.40 -11.77 -13.69
C ASP A 70 12.70 -10.96 -13.78
N LEU A 71 13.77 -11.65 -14.04
CA LEU A 71 15.09 -11.02 -14.16
C LEU A 71 15.18 -10.01 -15.29
N LYS A 72 14.28 -10.07 -16.23
CA LYS A 72 14.22 -9.09 -17.31
C LYS A 72 13.70 -7.75 -16.87
N TYR A 73 13.27 -7.66 -15.66
CA TYR A 73 12.71 -6.45 -15.10
C TYR A 73 13.80 -5.41 -14.78
N ALA A 74 14.71 -5.31 -15.49
CA ALA A 74 15.97 -4.55 -15.51
C ALA A 74 15.93 -3.15 -14.87
N GLY A 75 15.40 -3.02 -13.68
CA GLY A 75 15.48 -1.75 -12.95
C GLY A 75 14.52 -0.66 -13.43
N GLU A 76 13.62 -0.95 -14.31
CA GLU A 76 12.61 0.01 -14.71
C GLU A 76 11.64 0.30 -13.57
N ARG A 77 11.27 1.57 -13.43
CA ARG A 77 10.29 1.97 -12.45
C ARG A 77 8.91 1.80 -13.06
N THR A 78 8.21 0.76 -12.67
CA THR A 78 6.83 0.57 -13.07
C THR A 78 5.91 0.76 -11.88
N TRP A 79 4.77 1.38 -12.13
CA TRP A 79 3.78 1.65 -11.10
C TRP A 79 2.62 0.69 -11.24
N LEU A 80 2.17 0.17 -10.11
CA LEU A 80 0.91 -0.56 -10.05
C LEU A 80 -0.18 0.42 -9.66
N GLU A 81 -1.25 0.45 -10.42
CA GLU A 81 -2.39 1.30 -10.11
C GLU A 81 -3.63 0.45 -9.91
N ILE A 82 -4.28 0.65 -8.77
CA ILE A 82 -5.52 -0.03 -8.44
C ILE A 82 -6.60 1.05 -8.35
N GLY A 83 -7.59 0.95 -9.20
CA GLY A 83 -8.69 1.91 -9.22
C GLY A 83 -9.64 1.74 -8.05
N ASP A 84 -10.63 2.57 -8.04
CA ASP A 84 -11.64 2.59 -6.99
C ASP A 84 -12.53 1.36 -7.00
#